data_6ebeb29c295f66751b1bb159c8ff37df
#
_entry.id   6ebeb29c295f66751b1bb159c8ff37df
#
_cell.length_a   1.000
_cell.length_b   1.000
_cell.length_c   1.000
_cell.angle_alpha   90.00
_cell.angle_beta   90.00
_cell.angle_gamma   90.00
#
_symmetry.space_group_name_H-M   'P 1'
#
loop_
_entity.id
_entity.type
_entity.pdbx_description
1 polymer ?
#
loop_
_entity_poly.entity_id
_entity_poly.type
_entity_poly.pdbx_seq_one_letter_code
_entity_poly.pdbx_strand_id
1 'polypeptide(L)'
;MAGISGGADSVCLFFALLELQKEMDFAFYAVHINHGYRGEASDRDEQFVRDLCEKYGVPLQVFSVDLESTAKKRKQSLEEAGREIRRELFEKEMQSRNACKIALAHHENDNAETFLWNLCRGCGLHGLGGIRPVNGVYIRPLLGMTRGEIETFLQKRQQPYCTDATNLETDYTRNKLRHLVLPVLEEQINRQTIRHMNTTMEELRELDDYVEMQVEAAYRACVEKESDEICLIRKEPLSQYPELLQNKVIFRCLTETAATQKNLGRVHVEDVRALLEKQPGRCLDLPARVRAVREYEGVRLKKIRYEEEQPVKERRAEQTAVCLTIPGTTVLPEQNLKVTCRILEKNPLSEGTDIPQKTYTKWFDYDIIKKCLHIRTRQSGDWITVDGAGHRQKLKSWFVNEKIPYKQREEIPLIAEGNRIVWILGYRMGSAYRISSETKRILQIDVEKMKSTEEKKNG
;
A
#
# COMPACT_ATOMS: atom_id res chain seq x y z
N MET A 1 -10.78 -5.16 29.50
CA MET A 1 -10.00 -6.24 30.13
C MET A 1 -8.60 -5.74 30.47
N ALA A 2 -7.90 -6.37 31.43
CA ALA A 2 -6.58 -5.97 31.87
C ALA A 2 -5.59 -7.16 31.84
N GLY A 3 -4.39 -6.94 31.31
CA GLY A 3 -3.31 -7.93 31.36
C GLY A 3 -2.60 -7.90 32.70
N ILE A 4 -2.72 -8.96 33.49
CA ILE A 4 -2.17 -9.07 34.84
C ILE A 4 -1.12 -10.18 34.89
N SER A 5 0.16 -9.82 35.06
CA SER A 5 1.28 -10.77 35.13
C SER A 5 1.64 -11.20 36.55
N GLY A 6 1.18 -10.49 37.57
CA GLY A 6 1.57 -10.66 38.95
C GLY A 6 2.68 -9.71 39.41
N GLY A 7 3.46 -9.12 38.51
CA GLY A 7 4.49 -8.12 38.83
C GLY A 7 3.91 -6.78 39.28
N ALA A 8 4.73 -5.95 39.92
CA ALA A 8 4.31 -4.70 40.55
C ALA A 8 3.46 -3.80 39.64
N ASP A 9 3.88 -3.61 38.39
CA ASP A 9 3.16 -2.71 37.44
C ASP A 9 1.75 -3.23 37.14
N SER A 10 1.61 -4.52 36.89
CA SER A 10 0.31 -5.14 36.63
C SER A 10 -0.61 -5.20 37.85
N VAL A 11 -0.02 -5.38 39.05
CA VAL A 11 -0.77 -5.32 40.32
C VAL A 11 -1.21 -3.89 40.62
N CYS A 12 -0.37 -2.89 40.34
CA CYS A 12 -0.75 -1.49 40.45
C CYS A 12 -1.89 -1.16 39.47
N LEU A 13 -1.82 -1.63 38.20
CA LEU A 13 -2.91 -1.47 37.22
C LEU A 13 -4.22 -2.09 37.72
N PHE A 14 -4.15 -3.29 38.32
CA PHE A 14 -5.32 -3.97 38.90
C PHE A 14 -6.02 -3.08 39.93
N PHE A 15 -5.27 -2.51 40.87
CA PHE A 15 -5.86 -1.64 41.88
C PHE A 15 -6.29 -0.29 41.34
N ALA A 16 -5.56 0.28 40.39
CA ALA A 16 -6.00 1.51 39.72
C ALA A 16 -7.36 1.34 39.05
N LEU A 17 -7.56 0.19 38.37
CA LEU A 17 -8.86 -0.12 37.74
C LEU A 17 -9.97 -0.34 38.79
N LEU A 18 -9.69 -0.98 39.92
CA LEU A 18 -10.65 -1.13 41.01
C LEU A 18 -11.07 0.22 41.62
N GLU A 19 -10.11 1.15 41.75
CA GLU A 19 -10.45 2.50 42.26
C GLU A 19 -11.30 3.26 41.23
N LEU A 20 -10.90 3.22 39.93
CA LEU A 20 -11.65 3.87 38.88
C LEU A 20 -13.07 3.34 38.71
N GLN A 21 -13.33 2.07 39.00
CA GLN A 21 -14.68 1.50 38.98
C GLN A 21 -15.64 2.13 40.03
N LYS A 22 -15.11 2.78 41.07
CA LYS A 22 -15.93 3.48 42.05
C LYS A 22 -16.47 4.80 41.52
N GLU A 23 -15.80 5.39 40.54
CA GLU A 23 -16.09 6.70 39.96
C GLU A 23 -16.68 6.62 38.54
N MET A 24 -16.41 5.52 37.84
CA MET A 24 -16.77 5.31 36.45
C MET A 24 -17.54 4.00 36.28
N ASP A 25 -18.59 4.01 35.50
CA ASP A 25 -19.39 2.82 35.18
C ASP A 25 -18.70 1.97 34.11
N PHE A 26 -17.85 1.04 34.50
CA PHE A 26 -17.28 0.00 33.62
C PHE A 26 -17.01 -1.29 34.41
N ALA A 27 -17.08 -2.40 33.70
CA ALA A 27 -16.64 -3.69 34.21
C ALA A 27 -15.26 -4.04 33.64
N PHE A 28 -14.38 -4.63 34.47
CA PHE A 28 -13.15 -5.22 33.92
C PHE A 28 -12.99 -6.66 34.39
N TYR A 29 -12.24 -7.44 33.63
CA TYR A 29 -11.75 -8.76 34.00
C TYR A 29 -10.25 -8.87 33.70
N ALA A 30 -9.59 -9.71 34.47
CA ALA A 30 -8.17 -9.94 34.36
C ALA A 30 -7.88 -11.06 33.32
N VAL A 31 -6.77 -10.91 32.62
CA VAL A 31 -6.22 -11.96 31.78
C VAL A 31 -4.76 -12.19 32.19
N HIS A 32 -4.44 -13.43 32.51
CA HIS A 32 -3.08 -13.87 32.79
C HIS A 32 -2.61 -14.84 31.71
N ILE A 33 -1.34 -14.71 31.31
CA ILE A 33 -0.72 -15.62 30.35
C ILE A 33 0.50 -16.27 31.04
N ASN A 34 0.37 -17.55 31.32
CA ASN A 34 1.46 -18.38 31.80
C ASN A 34 2.27 -18.89 30.59
N HIS A 35 3.48 -18.40 30.44
CA HIS A 35 4.37 -18.75 29.32
C HIS A 35 5.10 -20.10 29.49
N GLY A 36 4.96 -20.75 30.65
CA GLY A 36 5.59 -22.02 30.96
C GLY A 36 7.13 -22.03 31.02
N TYR A 37 7.77 -20.92 30.66
CA TYR A 37 9.23 -20.82 30.46
C TYR A 37 10.03 -21.01 31.75
N ARG A 38 9.48 -20.63 32.92
CA ARG A 38 10.16 -20.69 34.23
C ARG A 38 9.70 -21.84 35.12
N GLY A 39 8.93 -22.79 34.57
CA GLY A 39 8.42 -23.93 35.34
C GLY A 39 7.64 -23.48 36.59
N GLU A 40 7.98 -24.02 37.78
CA GLU A 40 7.31 -23.74 39.04
C GLU A 40 7.21 -22.24 39.43
N ALA A 41 8.12 -21.40 38.92
CA ALA A 41 8.02 -19.96 39.18
C ALA A 41 6.86 -19.33 38.39
N SER A 42 6.63 -19.77 37.16
CA SER A 42 5.48 -19.33 36.36
C SER A 42 4.15 -19.78 36.99
N ASP A 43 4.12 -20.98 37.57
CA ASP A 43 2.92 -21.52 38.22
C ASP A 43 2.62 -20.77 39.55
N ARG A 44 3.67 -20.36 40.30
CA ARG A 44 3.51 -19.48 41.48
C ARG A 44 2.95 -18.11 41.09
N ASP A 45 3.43 -17.52 40.03
CA ASP A 45 2.90 -16.24 39.54
C ASP A 45 1.42 -16.35 39.10
N GLU A 46 1.08 -17.44 38.45
CA GLU A 46 -0.31 -17.74 38.08
C GLU A 46 -1.18 -17.88 39.34
N GLN A 47 -0.74 -18.67 40.32
CA GLN A 47 -1.49 -18.85 41.57
C GLN A 47 -1.69 -17.54 42.32
N PHE A 48 -0.65 -16.71 42.41
CA PHE A 48 -0.77 -15.36 42.97
C PHE A 48 -1.83 -14.52 42.31
N VAL A 49 -1.91 -14.53 40.98
CA VAL A 49 -2.92 -13.78 40.22
C VAL A 49 -4.34 -14.35 40.43
N ARG A 50 -4.46 -15.68 40.58
CA ARG A 50 -5.72 -16.34 40.92
C ARG A 50 -6.24 -15.88 42.26
N ASP A 51 -5.38 -15.97 43.29
CA ASP A 51 -5.70 -15.56 44.65
C ASP A 51 -6.08 -14.07 44.73
N LEU A 52 -5.32 -13.22 44.02
CA LEU A 52 -5.61 -11.79 43.92
C LEU A 52 -6.99 -11.53 43.34
N CYS A 53 -7.31 -12.15 42.18
CA CYS A 53 -8.58 -11.97 41.51
C CYS A 53 -9.76 -12.51 42.35
N GLU A 54 -9.62 -13.66 42.97
CA GLU A 54 -10.59 -14.25 43.88
C GLU A 54 -10.90 -13.32 45.04
N LYS A 55 -9.85 -12.85 45.76
CA LYS A 55 -9.97 -11.94 46.91
C LYS A 55 -10.76 -10.68 46.60
N TYR A 56 -10.66 -10.13 45.39
CA TYR A 56 -11.30 -8.88 45.02
C TYR A 56 -12.52 -9.07 44.09
N GLY A 57 -12.94 -10.33 43.82
CA GLY A 57 -14.11 -10.66 43.02
C GLY A 57 -13.97 -10.27 41.54
N VAL A 58 -12.75 -10.23 41.02
CA VAL A 58 -12.49 -9.91 39.61
C VAL A 58 -12.45 -11.18 38.77
N PRO A 59 -13.26 -11.31 37.72
CA PRO A 59 -13.20 -12.47 36.83
C PRO A 59 -11.82 -12.60 36.18
N LEU A 60 -11.27 -13.81 36.13
CA LEU A 60 -9.95 -14.12 35.59
C LEU A 60 -10.04 -15.14 34.47
N GLN A 61 -9.34 -14.87 33.36
CA GLN A 61 -9.03 -15.86 32.32
C GLN A 61 -7.51 -16.13 32.34
N VAL A 62 -7.16 -17.42 32.37
CA VAL A 62 -5.75 -17.84 32.31
C VAL A 62 -5.51 -18.59 30.99
N PHE A 63 -4.40 -18.28 30.33
CA PHE A 63 -3.90 -19.00 29.18
C PHE A 63 -2.52 -19.59 29.50
N SER A 64 -2.34 -20.88 29.23
CA SER A 64 -1.02 -21.54 29.31
C SER A 64 -0.46 -21.71 27.91
N VAL A 65 0.78 -21.28 27.67
CA VAL A 65 1.42 -21.28 26.35
C VAL A 65 2.84 -21.82 26.45
N ASP A 66 3.18 -22.79 25.58
CA ASP A 66 4.55 -23.19 25.37
C ASP A 66 5.25 -22.20 24.42
N LEU A 67 5.93 -21.21 25.04
CA LEU A 67 6.58 -20.12 24.32
C LEU A 67 7.76 -20.60 23.48
N GLU A 68 8.57 -21.55 23.98
CA GLU A 68 9.77 -22.05 23.27
C GLU A 68 9.40 -22.78 21.98
N SER A 69 8.44 -23.69 22.06
CA SER A 69 7.96 -24.44 20.91
C SER A 69 7.37 -23.49 19.85
N THR A 70 6.63 -22.47 20.28
CA THR A 70 6.01 -21.50 19.38
C THR A 70 7.04 -20.61 18.71
N ALA A 71 8.03 -20.11 19.46
CA ALA A 71 9.12 -19.28 18.91
C ALA A 71 9.93 -20.07 17.85
N LYS A 72 10.26 -21.33 18.13
CA LYS A 72 10.94 -22.21 17.18
C LYS A 72 10.13 -22.43 15.89
N LYS A 73 8.82 -22.70 16.01
CA LYS A 73 7.93 -22.87 14.86
C LYS A 73 7.82 -21.61 14.00
N ARG A 74 7.76 -20.43 14.64
CA ARG A 74 7.64 -19.12 13.96
C ARG A 74 8.99 -18.57 13.48
N LYS A 75 10.10 -19.18 13.85
CA LYS A 75 11.48 -18.69 13.58
C LYS A 75 11.69 -17.26 14.10
N GLN A 76 11.24 -17.00 15.30
CA GLN A 76 11.29 -15.71 15.98
C GLN A 76 12.10 -15.80 17.27
N SER A 77 12.53 -14.64 17.81
CA SER A 77 13.06 -14.58 19.17
C SER A 77 11.96 -14.88 20.19
N LEU A 78 12.33 -15.32 21.39
CA LEU A 78 11.36 -15.56 22.49
C LEU A 78 10.57 -14.30 22.84
N GLU A 79 11.23 -13.13 22.84
CA GLU A 79 10.58 -11.84 23.12
C GLU A 79 9.53 -11.48 22.04
N GLU A 80 9.90 -11.62 20.78
CA GLU A 80 9.00 -11.32 19.64
C GLU A 80 7.80 -12.27 19.62
N ALA A 81 8.06 -13.58 19.77
CA ALA A 81 7.00 -14.59 19.84
C ALA A 81 6.06 -14.34 21.03
N GLY A 82 6.62 -14.02 22.21
CA GLY A 82 5.83 -13.71 23.41
C GLY A 82 4.95 -12.47 23.25
N ARG A 83 5.43 -11.45 22.56
CA ARG A 83 4.64 -10.25 22.22
C ARG A 83 3.49 -10.56 21.27
N GLU A 84 3.77 -11.31 20.20
CA GLU A 84 2.73 -11.67 19.21
C GLU A 84 1.65 -12.56 19.83
N ILE A 85 2.06 -13.62 20.57
CA ILE A 85 1.12 -14.52 21.25
C ILE A 85 0.23 -13.75 22.23
N ARG A 86 0.84 -12.86 23.03
CA ARG A 86 0.09 -12.02 23.97
C ARG A 86 -0.96 -11.17 23.25
N ARG A 87 -0.58 -10.57 22.15
CA ARG A 87 -1.48 -9.77 21.32
C ARG A 87 -2.63 -10.61 20.76
N GLU A 88 -2.32 -11.75 20.15
CA GLU A 88 -3.32 -12.66 19.57
C GLU A 88 -4.33 -13.14 20.62
N LEU A 89 -3.85 -13.56 21.80
CA LEU A 89 -4.69 -14.02 22.88
C LEU A 89 -5.57 -12.91 23.46
N PHE A 90 -5.02 -11.73 23.66
CA PHE A 90 -5.77 -10.59 24.16
C PHE A 90 -6.84 -10.15 23.17
N GLU A 91 -6.53 -10.05 21.89
CA GLU A 91 -7.50 -9.66 20.86
C GLU A 91 -8.60 -10.71 20.70
N LYS A 92 -8.26 -11.99 20.74
CA LYS A 92 -9.24 -13.10 20.72
C LYS A 92 -10.18 -13.07 21.92
N GLU A 93 -9.60 -12.91 23.13
CA GLU A 93 -10.39 -12.88 24.36
C GLU A 93 -11.26 -11.63 24.44
N MET A 94 -10.76 -10.48 23.99
CA MET A 94 -11.52 -9.25 23.88
C MET A 94 -12.78 -9.44 23.00
N GLN A 95 -12.65 -10.11 21.86
CA GLN A 95 -13.77 -10.39 20.96
C GLN A 95 -14.77 -11.37 21.60
N SER A 96 -14.28 -12.43 22.26
CA SER A 96 -15.14 -13.46 22.88
C SER A 96 -16.02 -12.89 23.99
N ARG A 97 -15.56 -11.86 24.69
CA ARG A 97 -16.26 -11.22 25.82
C ARG A 97 -16.87 -9.85 25.49
N ASN A 98 -16.87 -9.43 24.24
CA ASN A 98 -17.32 -8.09 23.82
C ASN A 98 -16.66 -6.95 24.61
N ALA A 99 -15.38 -7.11 24.99
CA ALA A 99 -14.67 -6.05 25.67
C ALA A 99 -14.25 -4.98 24.67
N CYS A 100 -14.29 -3.72 25.06
CA CYS A 100 -13.96 -2.60 24.17
C CYS A 100 -12.50 -2.15 24.25
N LYS A 101 -11.81 -2.40 25.39
CA LYS A 101 -10.43 -1.98 25.64
C LYS A 101 -9.61 -3.04 26.34
N ILE A 102 -8.29 -3.00 26.09
CA ILE A 102 -7.26 -3.83 26.71
C ILE A 102 -6.30 -2.91 27.46
N ALA A 103 -6.31 -2.98 28.78
CA ALA A 103 -5.41 -2.19 29.64
C ALA A 103 -4.09 -2.94 29.86
N LEU A 104 -2.97 -2.24 29.63
CA LEU A 104 -1.61 -2.73 29.84
C LEU A 104 -0.88 -1.83 30.84
N ALA A 105 0.00 -2.42 31.65
CA ALA A 105 0.68 -1.77 32.75
C ALA A 105 2.02 -1.09 32.36
N HIS A 106 2.11 -0.50 31.17
CA HIS A 106 3.30 0.28 30.81
C HIS A 106 3.32 1.59 31.62
N HIS A 107 4.53 2.00 32.02
CA HIS A 107 4.78 3.17 32.86
C HIS A 107 5.87 4.09 32.27
N GLU A 108 6.19 5.23 32.90
CA GLU A 108 7.14 6.24 32.38
C GLU A 108 8.52 5.65 32.05
N ASN A 109 9.04 4.74 32.88
CA ASN A 109 10.35 4.14 32.62
C ASN A 109 10.34 3.26 31.37
N ASP A 110 9.29 2.47 31.14
CA ASP A 110 9.14 1.68 29.90
C ASP A 110 9.11 2.59 28.65
N ASN A 111 8.49 3.75 28.80
CA ASN A 111 8.42 4.75 27.74
C ASN A 111 9.79 5.35 27.44
N ALA A 112 10.57 5.70 28.48
CA ALA A 112 11.95 6.19 28.35
C ALA A 112 12.87 5.12 27.70
N GLU A 113 12.74 3.84 28.10
CA GLU A 113 13.44 2.73 27.44
C GLU A 113 13.11 2.68 25.94
N THR A 114 11.84 2.80 25.61
CA THR A 114 11.36 2.77 24.22
C THR A 114 11.89 3.97 23.43
N PHE A 115 11.91 5.14 24.02
CA PHE A 115 12.46 6.35 23.42
C PHE A 115 13.94 6.18 23.06
N LEU A 116 14.77 5.78 24.03
CA LEU A 116 16.20 5.56 23.81
C LEU A 116 16.44 4.45 22.78
N TRP A 117 15.69 3.36 22.86
CA TRP A 117 15.79 2.28 21.88
C TRP A 117 15.52 2.74 20.46
N ASN A 118 14.42 3.48 20.27
CA ASN A 118 14.01 4.00 18.97
C ASN A 118 15.02 5.03 18.45
N LEU A 119 15.50 5.93 19.33
CA LEU A 119 16.51 6.93 18.99
C LEU A 119 17.81 6.28 18.48
N CYS A 120 18.31 5.26 19.20
CA CYS A 120 19.53 4.54 18.82
C CYS A 120 19.40 3.76 17.50
N ARG A 121 18.18 3.33 17.14
CA ARG A 121 17.92 2.62 15.89
C ARG A 121 17.68 3.57 14.70
N GLY A 122 17.51 4.86 14.93
CA GLY A 122 17.21 5.83 13.89
C GLY A 122 15.75 5.68 13.42
N CYS A 123 14.82 6.05 14.25
CA CYS A 123 13.39 6.10 13.89
C CYS A 123 12.98 7.51 13.43
N GLY A 124 11.83 7.60 12.75
CA GLY A 124 11.19 8.88 12.44
C GLY A 124 10.41 9.46 13.62
N LEU A 125 9.75 10.60 13.39
CA LEU A 125 8.97 11.35 14.40
C LEU A 125 7.98 10.46 15.15
N HIS A 126 7.23 9.62 14.45
CA HIS A 126 6.27 8.69 15.05
C HIS A 126 6.90 7.76 16.11
N GLY A 127 8.08 7.20 15.81
CA GLY A 127 8.78 6.31 16.75
C GLY A 127 9.35 7.05 17.95
N LEU A 128 9.78 8.31 17.79
CA LEU A 128 10.27 9.14 18.87
C LEU A 128 9.15 9.58 19.84
N GLY A 129 7.88 9.56 19.41
CA GLY A 129 6.75 9.76 20.31
C GLY A 129 6.58 8.67 21.38
N GLY A 130 7.37 7.59 21.34
CA GLY A 130 7.37 6.51 22.32
C GLY A 130 6.07 5.72 22.37
N ILE A 131 5.71 5.25 23.56
CA ILE A 131 4.49 4.47 23.80
C ILE A 131 3.30 5.44 23.89
N ARG A 132 2.27 5.24 23.03
CA ARG A 132 1.05 6.06 23.09
C ARG A 132 0.13 5.61 24.23
N PRO A 133 -0.50 6.55 24.99
CA PRO A 133 -1.47 6.22 26.03
C PRO A 133 -2.62 5.36 25.50
N VAL A 134 -3.10 5.68 24.30
CA VAL A 134 -4.12 4.95 23.58
C VAL A 134 -3.60 4.58 22.20
N ASN A 135 -3.76 3.30 21.82
CA ASN A 135 -3.45 2.82 20.49
C ASN A 135 -4.49 1.77 20.07
N GLY A 136 -5.49 2.21 19.33
CA GLY A 136 -6.64 1.39 18.96
C GLY A 136 -7.39 0.89 20.20
N VAL A 137 -7.40 -0.41 20.39
CA VAL A 137 -8.05 -1.05 21.54
C VAL A 137 -7.21 -1.06 22.81
N TYR A 138 -5.91 -0.80 22.69
CA TYR A 138 -4.98 -0.82 23.82
C TYR A 138 -4.93 0.53 24.54
N ILE A 139 -5.04 0.50 25.89
CA ILE A 139 -4.88 1.65 26.79
C ILE A 139 -3.80 1.38 27.82
N ARG A 140 -3.15 2.44 28.31
CA ARG A 140 -2.03 2.37 29.27
C ARG A 140 -2.24 3.37 30.39
N PRO A 141 -3.08 3.04 31.36
CA PRO A 141 -3.47 3.98 32.44
C PRO A 141 -2.29 4.43 33.31
N LEU A 142 -1.23 3.64 33.42
CA LEU A 142 -0.06 3.94 34.26
C LEU A 142 1.06 4.67 33.51
N LEU A 143 0.87 5.09 32.26
CA LEU A 143 1.95 5.63 31.43
C LEU A 143 2.55 6.94 31.99
N GLY A 144 1.79 7.70 32.77
CA GLY A 144 2.24 8.91 33.47
C GLY A 144 2.76 8.68 34.90
N MET A 145 3.01 7.43 35.30
CA MET A 145 3.54 7.08 36.60
C MET A 145 4.97 6.51 36.46
N THR A 146 5.84 6.90 37.39
CA THR A 146 7.19 6.32 37.51
C THR A 146 7.13 4.96 38.22
N ARG A 147 8.15 4.13 38.02
CA ARG A 147 8.30 2.87 38.73
C ARG A 147 8.32 3.06 40.26
N GLY A 148 8.99 4.10 40.75
CA GLY A 148 9.04 4.42 42.18
C GLY A 148 7.67 4.79 42.76
N GLU A 149 6.84 5.52 42.02
CA GLU A 149 5.47 5.84 42.44
C GLU A 149 4.59 4.58 42.52
N ILE A 150 4.74 3.66 41.55
CA ILE A 150 4.06 2.36 41.55
C ILE A 150 4.42 1.54 42.77
N GLU A 151 5.71 1.41 43.08
CA GLU A 151 6.18 0.67 44.24
C GLU A 151 5.73 1.31 45.56
N THR A 152 5.81 2.63 45.66
CA THR A 152 5.31 3.40 46.82
C THR A 152 3.81 3.18 47.02
N PHE A 153 3.02 3.19 45.97
CA PHE A 153 1.58 2.94 46.01
C PHE A 153 1.27 1.54 46.56
N LEU A 154 1.96 0.50 46.08
CA LEU A 154 1.74 -0.87 46.54
C LEU A 154 2.23 -1.06 47.99
N GLN A 155 3.35 -0.43 48.37
CA GLN A 155 3.87 -0.46 49.75
C GLN A 155 2.89 0.16 50.76
N LYS A 156 2.32 1.34 50.42
CA LYS A 156 1.28 1.96 51.28
C LYS A 156 0.06 1.10 51.46
N ARG A 157 -0.28 0.28 50.46
CA ARG A 157 -1.38 -0.69 50.52
C ARG A 157 -1.00 -1.99 51.20
N GLN A 158 0.26 -2.20 51.53
CA GLN A 158 0.81 -3.47 52.03
C GLN A 158 0.49 -4.64 51.07
N GLN A 159 0.46 -4.35 49.76
CA GLN A 159 0.12 -5.33 48.74
C GLN A 159 1.38 -5.96 48.18
N PRO A 160 1.56 -7.29 48.40
CA PRO A 160 2.68 -8.03 47.80
C PRO A 160 2.50 -8.16 46.28
N TYR A 161 3.60 -8.40 45.58
CA TYR A 161 3.64 -8.69 44.15
C TYR A 161 4.80 -9.66 43.85
N CYS A 162 4.73 -10.33 42.68
CA CYS A 162 5.79 -11.25 42.26
C CYS A 162 7.00 -10.48 41.71
N THR A 163 8.18 -10.94 42.10
CA THR A 163 9.45 -10.38 41.60
C THR A 163 10.07 -11.37 40.63
N ASP A 164 10.28 -10.95 39.38
CA ASP A 164 10.88 -11.79 38.36
C ASP A 164 12.42 -11.64 38.37
N ALA A 165 13.14 -12.70 38.71
CA ALA A 165 14.60 -12.72 38.71
C ALA A 165 15.21 -12.49 37.32
N THR A 166 14.50 -12.83 36.22
CA THR A 166 14.99 -12.63 34.86
C THR A 166 15.05 -11.17 34.46
N ASN A 167 14.37 -10.28 35.16
CA ASN A 167 14.47 -8.82 34.96
C ASN A 167 15.89 -8.27 35.22
N LEU A 168 16.75 -9.02 35.90
CA LEU A 168 18.15 -8.63 36.20
C LEU A 168 19.12 -9.07 35.09
N GLU A 169 18.71 -9.90 34.16
CA GLU A 169 19.56 -10.36 33.06
C GLU A 169 19.79 -9.23 32.06
N THR A 170 21.06 -8.91 31.75
CA THR A 170 21.43 -7.84 30.82
C THR A 170 21.64 -8.31 29.38
N ASP A 171 21.23 -9.52 29.02
CA ASP A 171 21.41 -10.05 27.66
C ASP A 171 20.55 -9.33 26.65
N TYR A 172 19.39 -8.88 27.05
CA TYR A 172 18.47 -8.13 26.18
C TYR A 172 18.80 -6.64 26.18
N THR A 173 18.77 -6.02 25.00
CA THR A 173 19.10 -4.60 24.82
C THR A 173 18.24 -3.67 25.68
N ARG A 174 16.98 -4.01 25.88
CA ARG A 174 16.05 -3.23 26.71
C ARG A 174 16.46 -3.25 28.19
N ASN A 175 16.88 -4.40 28.67
CA ASN A 175 17.44 -4.53 30.05
C ASN A 175 18.76 -3.75 30.22
N LYS A 176 19.60 -3.67 29.16
CA LYS A 176 20.79 -2.80 29.18
C LYS A 176 20.41 -1.33 29.33
N LEU A 177 19.40 -0.86 28.61
CA LEU A 177 18.93 0.52 28.77
C LEU A 177 18.41 0.77 30.19
N ARG A 178 17.62 -0.17 30.73
CA ARG A 178 17.04 -0.09 32.08
C ARG A 178 18.09 -0.07 33.19
N HIS A 179 19.07 -0.96 33.11
CA HIS A 179 20.01 -1.18 34.24
C HIS A 179 21.34 -0.47 34.09
N LEU A 180 21.77 -0.11 32.89
CA LEU A 180 23.06 0.51 32.63
C LEU A 180 22.95 1.96 32.16
N VAL A 181 22.02 2.29 31.29
CA VAL A 181 21.98 3.61 30.66
C VAL A 181 21.13 4.59 31.46
N LEU A 182 19.87 4.26 31.73
CA LEU A 182 18.95 5.16 32.43
C LEU A 182 19.47 5.55 33.84
N PRO A 183 20.00 4.63 34.69
CA PRO A 183 20.54 5.01 35.97
C PRO A 183 21.72 6.00 35.86
N VAL A 184 22.62 5.82 34.90
CA VAL A 184 23.73 6.76 34.68
C VAL A 184 23.21 8.14 34.28
N LEU A 185 22.19 8.21 33.41
CA LEU A 185 21.60 9.48 33.04
C LEU A 185 20.91 10.17 34.23
N GLU A 186 20.21 9.43 35.08
CA GLU A 186 19.55 10.00 36.27
C GLU A 186 20.53 10.41 37.34
N GLU A 187 21.56 9.62 37.62
CA GLU A 187 22.51 9.89 38.71
C GLU A 187 23.55 10.93 38.32
N GLN A 188 24.08 10.88 37.09
CA GLN A 188 25.23 11.69 36.69
C GLN A 188 24.89 12.90 35.86
N ILE A 189 23.71 12.91 35.16
CA ILE A 189 23.31 14.02 34.29
C ILE A 189 22.16 14.79 34.90
N ASN A 190 20.97 14.16 35.08
CA ASN A 190 19.80 14.83 35.63
C ASN A 190 18.85 13.82 36.26
N ARG A 191 18.54 13.98 37.55
CA ARG A 191 17.59 13.10 38.26
C ARG A 191 16.19 13.04 37.67
N GLN A 192 15.82 14.04 36.87
CA GLN A 192 14.49 14.10 36.20
C GLN A 192 14.56 13.63 34.75
N THR A 193 15.64 12.95 34.34
CA THR A 193 15.83 12.57 32.92
C THR A 193 14.64 11.78 32.34
N ILE A 194 14.13 10.79 33.10
CA ILE A 194 12.98 10.00 32.65
C ILE A 194 11.76 10.90 32.43
N ARG A 195 11.49 11.82 33.35
CA ARG A 195 10.37 12.74 33.26
C ARG A 195 10.51 13.71 32.07
N HIS A 196 11.71 14.27 31.87
CA HIS A 196 11.99 15.14 30.72
C HIS A 196 11.85 14.39 29.39
N MET A 197 12.30 13.13 29.31
CA MET A 197 12.08 12.29 28.13
C MET A 197 10.58 12.11 27.85
N ASN A 198 9.77 11.85 28.90
CA ASN A 198 8.33 11.67 28.74
C ASN A 198 7.64 12.96 28.27
N THR A 199 7.97 14.12 28.84
CA THR A 199 7.47 15.41 28.37
C THR A 199 7.83 15.67 26.91
N THR A 200 9.10 15.43 26.54
CA THR A 200 9.52 15.56 25.12
C THR A 200 8.75 14.61 24.21
N MET A 201 8.49 13.37 24.62
CA MET A 201 7.69 12.44 23.84
C MET A 201 6.23 12.87 23.68
N GLU A 202 5.67 13.55 24.67
CA GLU A 202 4.32 14.14 24.58
C GLU A 202 4.27 15.24 23.52
N GLU A 203 5.20 16.18 23.54
CA GLU A 203 5.32 17.23 22.53
C GLU A 203 5.54 16.62 21.12
N LEU A 204 6.38 15.60 20.99
CA LEU A 204 6.62 14.90 19.72
C LEU A 204 5.37 14.17 19.23
N ARG A 205 4.53 13.62 20.11
CA ARG A 205 3.25 13.01 19.72
C ARG A 205 2.26 14.05 19.18
N GLU A 206 2.13 15.19 19.86
CA GLU A 206 1.27 16.29 19.40
C GLU A 206 1.70 16.80 18.02
N LEU A 207 3.03 16.94 17.81
CA LEU A 207 3.59 17.31 16.52
C LEU A 207 3.33 16.26 15.46
N ASP A 208 3.51 14.97 15.78
CA ASP A 208 3.22 13.85 14.86
C ASP A 208 1.74 13.82 14.46
N ASP A 209 0.83 14.02 15.43
CA ASP A 209 -0.62 14.05 15.17
C ASP A 209 -1.00 15.26 14.27
N TYR A 210 -0.37 16.42 14.49
CA TYR A 210 -0.56 17.57 13.60
C TYR A 210 -0.05 17.29 12.18
N VAL A 211 1.14 16.69 12.06
CA VAL A 211 1.70 16.32 10.74
C VAL A 211 0.81 15.29 10.04
N GLU A 212 0.30 14.29 10.77
CA GLU A 212 -0.62 13.29 10.18
C GLU A 212 -1.94 13.91 9.70
N MET A 213 -2.48 14.93 10.39
CA MET A 213 -3.63 15.68 9.86
C MET A 213 -3.31 16.38 8.54
N GLN A 214 -2.11 17.00 8.42
CA GLN A 214 -1.68 17.62 7.17
C GLN A 214 -1.44 16.59 6.05
N VAL A 215 -0.90 15.42 6.40
CA VAL A 215 -0.73 14.30 5.46
C VAL A 215 -2.07 13.80 4.94
N GLU A 216 -3.07 13.67 5.81
CA GLU A 216 -4.42 13.25 5.40
C GLU A 216 -5.04 14.26 4.41
N ALA A 217 -4.91 15.56 4.69
CA ALA A 217 -5.38 16.60 3.79
C ALA A 217 -4.65 16.57 2.42
N ALA A 218 -3.33 16.45 2.45
CA ALA A 218 -2.51 16.32 1.25
C ALA A 218 -2.83 15.04 0.46
N TYR A 219 -3.00 13.91 1.15
CA TYR A 219 -3.36 12.64 0.53
C TYR A 219 -4.68 12.75 -0.25
N ARG A 220 -5.73 13.31 0.37
CA ARG A 220 -7.04 13.50 -0.28
C ARG A 220 -6.95 14.41 -1.52
N ALA A 221 -6.06 15.39 -1.49
CA ALA A 221 -5.89 16.33 -2.60
C ALA A 221 -5.05 15.77 -3.76
N CYS A 222 -4.09 14.88 -3.45
CA CYS A 222 -3.07 14.44 -4.40
C CYS A 222 -3.25 13.01 -4.90
N VAL A 223 -4.05 12.17 -4.22
CA VAL A 223 -4.10 10.74 -4.50
C VAL A 223 -5.48 10.31 -4.98
N GLU A 224 -5.52 9.66 -6.11
CA GLU A 224 -6.71 8.97 -6.62
C GLU A 224 -6.55 7.47 -6.36
N LYS A 225 -7.40 6.94 -5.48
CA LYS A 225 -7.43 5.51 -5.16
C LYS A 225 -8.41 4.80 -6.08
N GLU A 226 -7.93 3.89 -6.92
CA GLU A 226 -8.75 3.08 -7.81
C GLU A 226 -9.17 1.76 -7.13
N SER A 227 -8.30 1.22 -6.30
CA SER A 227 -8.53 0.03 -5.47
C SER A 227 -7.51 -0.01 -4.32
N ASP A 228 -7.59 -1.02 -3.45
CA ASP A 228 -6.56 -1.22 -2.40
C ASP A 228 -5.18 -1.56 -2.96
N GLU A 229 -5.11 -2.04 -4.21
CA GLU A 229 -3.87 -2.43 -4.87
C GLU A 229 -3.39 -1.39 -5.92
N ILE A 230 -4.16 -0.32 -6.17
CA ILE A 230 -3.84 0.65 -7.23
C ILE A 230 -4.19 2.07 -6.79
N CYS A 231 -3.22 2.97 -6.87
CA CYS A 231 -3.45 4.41 -6.69
C CYS A 231 -2.62 5.24 -7.67
N LEU A 232 -3.08 6.45 -7.97
CA LEU A 232 -2.38 7.46 -8.76
C LEU A 232 -2.01 8.64 -7.86
N ILE A 233 -0.73 8.94 -7.76
CA ILE A 233 -0.19 10.13 -7.07
C ILE A 233 -0.04 11.22 -8.11
N ARG A 234 -0.82 12.27 -8.04
CA ARG A 234 -0.79 13.40 -8.98
C ARG A 234 0.41 14.30 -8.72
N LYS A 235 1.18 14.61 -9.76
CA LYS A 235 2.40 15.41 -9.64
C LYS A 235 2.12 16.85 -9.24
N GLU A 236 1.24 17.55 -9.98
CA GLU A 236 1.01 18.98 -9.77
C GLU A 236 0.44 19.31 -8.39
N PRO A 237 -0.64 18.66 -7.88
CA PRO A 237 -1.09 18.90 -6.53
C PRO A 237 -0.03 18.56 -5.47
N LEU A 238 0.71 17.46 -5.64
CA LEU A 238 1.72 17.04 -4.66
C LEU A 238 2.86 18.06 -4.57
N SER A 239 3.26 18.67 -5.67
CA SER A 239 4.35 19.66 -5.71
C SER A 239 4.04 20.94 -4.91
N GLN A 240 2.78 21.21 -4.58
CA GLN A 240 2.36 22.35 -3.77
C GLN A 240 2.69 22.16 -2.28
N TYR A 241 2.96 20.95 -1.83
CA TYR A 241 3.22 20.65 -0.43
C TYR A 241 4.72 20.62 -0.12
N PRO A 242 5.11 20.93 1.14
CA PRO A 242 6.49 20.74 1.60
C PRO A 242 6.98 19.31 1.41
N GLU A 243 8.28 19.15 1.22
CA GLU A 243 8.92 17.85 0.96
C GLU A 243 8.56 16.78 2.00
N LEU A 244 8.48 17.17 3.27
CA LEU A 244 8.08 16.27 4.36
C LEU A 244 6.71 15.63 4.08
N LEU A 245 5.72 16.43 3.69
CA LEU A 245 4.38 15.96 3.40
C LEU A 245 4.33 15.13 2.12
N GLN A 246 5.07 15.55 1.07
CA GLN A 246 5.22 14.75 -0.15
C GLN A 246 5.74 13.34 0.17
N ASN A 247 6.80 13.25 0.97
CA ASN A 247 7.43 11.99 1.35
C ASN A 247 6.47 11.11 2.17
N LYS A 248 5.72 11.70 3.12
CA LYS A 248 4.74 10.94 3.92
C LYS A 248 3.55 10.46 3.07
N VAL A 249 3.03 11.27 2.14
CA VAL A 249 1.98 10.86 1.20
C VAL A 249 2.45 9.71 0.33
N ILE A 250 3.65 9.80 -0.25
CA ILE A 250 4.24 8.72 -1.06
C ILE A 250 4.42 7.45 -0.23
N PHE A 251 4.95 7.56 1.00
CA PHE A 251 5.15 6.41 1.89
C PHE A 251 3.82 5.73 2.23
N ARG A 252 2.78 6.51 2.52
CA ARG A 252 1.43 5.99 2.77
C ARG A 252 0.88 5.25 1.55
N CYS A 253 0.98 5.82 0.35
CA CYS A 253 0.56 5.15 -0.88
C CYS A 253 1.32 3.83 -1.10
N LEU A 254 2.63 3.82 -0.84
CA LEU A 254 3.45 2.61 -0.95
C LEU A 254 2.98 1.52 0.03
N THR A 255 2.77 1.87 1.29
CA THR A 255 2.38 0.92 2.34
C THR A 255 0.96 0.38 2.15
N GLU A 256 0.02 1.21 1.73
CA GLU A 256 -1.34 0.79 1.38
C GLU A 256 -1.35 -0.14 0.17
N THR A 257 -0.69 0.23 -0.93
CA THR A 257 -0.59 -0.61 -2.14
C THR A 257 0.12 -1.94 -1.86
N ALA A 258 1.16 -1.94 -1.03
CA ALA A 258 1.90 -3.14 -0.64
C ALA A 258 1.12 -4.03 0.35
N ALA A 259 0.18 -3.46 1.11
CA ALA A 259 -0.47 -4.03 2.29
C ALA A 259 0.55 -4.44 3.39
N THR A 260 1.72 -3.78 3.44
CA THR A 260 2.77 -4.02 4.42
C THR A 260 3.75 -2.84 4.46
N GLN A 261 4.35 -2.61 5.63
CA GLN A 261 5.47 -1.67 5.78
C GLN A 261 6.84 -2.36 5.70
N LYS A 262 6.85 -3.71 5.71
CA LYS A 262 8.11 -4.47 5.76
C LYS A 262 8.94 -4.22 4.50
N ASN A 263 10.22 -3.89 4.70
CA ASN A 263 11.20 -3.57 3.65
C ASN A 263 10.89 -2.31 2.82
N LEU A 264 9.91 -1.49 3.22
CA LEU A 264 9.67 -0.17 2.65
C LEU A 264 10.34 0.88 3.54
N GLY A 265 11.04 1.83 2.94
CA GLY A 265 11.77 2.87 3.68
C GLY A 265 12.03 4.11 2.83
N ARG A 266 12.80 5.03 3.39
CA ARG A 266 13.09 6.35 2.84
C ARG A 266 13.61 6.30 1.39
N VAL A 267 14.49 5.35 1.09
CA VAL A 267 15.06 5.19 -0.28
C VAL A 267 13.95 4.98 -1.31
N HIS A 268 12.97 4.13 -1.02
CA HIS A 268 11.87 3.86 -1.95
C HIS A 268 10.95 5.07 -2.14
N VAL A 269 10.78 5.90 -1.11
CA VAL A 269 10.03 7.17 -1.20
C VAL A 269 10.77 8.15 -2.09
N GLU A 270 12.08 8.30 -1.91
CA GLU A 270 12.95 9.15 -2.72
C GLU A 270 12.97 8.70 -4.19
N ASP A 271 13.01 7.39 -4.45
CA ASP A 271 12.95 6.81 -5.79
C ASP A 271 11.61 7.14 -6.51
N VAL A 272 10.49 7.00 -5.81
CA VAL A 272 9.15 7.36 -6.36
C VAL A 272 9.07 8.86 -6.61
N ARG A 273 9.58 9.68 -5.68
CA ARG A 273 9.64 11.14 -5.86
C ARG A 273 10.51 11.52 -7.07
N ALA A 274 11.68 10.91 -7.22
CA ALA A 274 12.53 11.11 -8.39
C ALA A 274 11.84 10.65 -9.68
N LEU A 275 11.00 9.62 -9.64
CA LEU A 275 10.25 9.14 -10.79
C LEU A 275 9.21 10.16 -11.27
N LEU A 276 8.63 10.98 -10.38
CA LEU A 276 7.72 12.09 -10.75
C LEU A 276 8.36 13.09 -11.70
N GLU A 277 9.69 13.27 -11.64
CA GLU A 277 10.45 14.19 -12.49
C GLU A 277 10.92 13.55 -13.82
N LYS A 278 10.72 12.25 -13.99
CA LYS A 278 11.11 11.56 -15.23
C LYS A 278 10.05 11.69 -16.32
N GLN A 279 10.43 11.29 -17.54
CA GLN A 279 9.50 11.26 -18.68
C GLN A 279 8.42 10.18 -18.48
N PRO A 280 7.16 10.41 -18.93
CA PRO A 280 6.11 9.41 -18.91
C PRO A 280 6.53 8.09 -19.57
N GLY A 281 6.08 6.96 -18.99
CA GLY A 281 6.42 5.61 -19.43
C GLY A 281 7.64 5.00 -18.73
N ARG A 282 8.35 5.74 -17.87
CA ARG A 282 9.35 5.14 -16.98
C ARG A 282 8.68 4.37 -15.87
N CYS A 283 9.28 3.26 -15.46
CA CYS A 283 8.79 2.42 -14.37
C CYS A 283 9.92 2.03 -13.41
N LEU A 284 9.53 1.70 -12.19
CA LEU A 284 10.38 1.28 -11.10
C LEU A 284 9.71 0.10 -10.38
N ASP A 285 10.43 -0.98 -10.16
CA ASP A 285 9.98 -2.10 -9.35
C ASP A 285 10.46 -1.91 -7.90
N LEU A 286 9.53 -2.05 -6.97
CA LEU A 286 9.69 -1.78 -5.54
C LEU A 286 9.44 -3.06 -4.72
N PRO A 287 9.88 -3.11 -3.44
CA PRO A 287 9.58 -4.23 -2.55
C PRO A 287 8.09 -4.55 -2.47
N ALA A 288 7.76 -5.72 -1.94
CA ALA A 288 6.38 -6.22 -1.80
C ALA A 288 5.60 -6.26 -3.12
N ARG A 289 6.31 -6.38 -4.26
CA ARG A 289 5.74 -6.43 -5.62
C ARG A 289 4.94 -5.19 -6.02
N VAL A 290 5.34 -4.05 -5.57
CA VAL A 290 4.77 -2.80 -6.02
C VAL A 290 5.55 -2.32 -7.24
N ARG A 291 4.84 -1.95 -8.31
CA ARG A 291 5.42 -1.26 -9.47
C ARG A 291 4.91 0.16 -9.52
N ALA A 292 5.85 1.10 -9.62
CA ALA A 292 5.57 2.51 -9.87
C ALA A 292 5.74 2.81 -11.36
N VAL A 293 4.77 3.47 -11.97
CA VAL A 293 4.79 3.85 -13.40
C VAL A 293 4.55 5.34 -13.53
N ARG A 294 5.45 6.05 -14.19
CA ARG A 294 5.29 7.47 -14.51
C ARG A 294 4.27 7.63 -15.65
N GLU A 295 3.12 8.21 -15.34
CA GLU A 295 2.09 8.61 -16.30
C GLU A 295 2.13 10.12 -16.55
N TYR A 296 1.30 10.66 -17.43
CA TYR A 296 1.31 12.11 -17.73
C TYR A 296 0.95 12.96 -16.51
N GLU A 297 -0.02 12.53 -15.73
CA GLU A 297 -0.54 13.28 -14.58
C GLU A 297 0.26 13.05 -13.29
N GLY A 298 0.97 11.91 -13.18
CA GLY A 298 1.65 11.56 -11.94
C GLY A 298 2.36 10.23 -11.97
N VAL A 299 2.47 9.58 -10.82
CA VAL A 299 2.98 8.22 -10.68
C VAL A 299 1.88 7.30 -10.21
N ARG A 300 1.61 6.25 -10.98
CA ARG A 300 0.70 5.17 -10.62
C ARG A 300 1.47 4.09 -9.88
N LEU A 301 1.01 3.73 -8.68
CA LEU A 301 1.46 2.56 -7.95
C LEU A 301 0.49 1.41 -8.18
N LYS A 302 1.01 0.22 -8.45
CA LYS A 302 0.21 -1.00 -8.64
C LYS A 302 0.90 -2.20 -8.01
N LYS A 303 0.17 -3.04 -7.28
CA LYS A 303 0.63 -4.35 -6.85
C LYS A 303 0.63 -5.34 -8.02
N ILE A 304 1.76 -6.02 -8.27
CA ILE A 304 1.90 -6.99 -9.36
C ILE A 304 1.45 -8.36 -8.85
N ARG A 305 0.54 -9.01 -9.56
CA ARG A 305 0.13 -10.40 -9.29
C ARG A 305 1.07 -11.39 -9.97
N TYR A 306 1.21 -12.60 -9.44
CA TYR A 306 2.06 -13.65 -10.00
C TYR A 306 1.80 -13.93 -11.49
N GLU A 307 0.55 -13.82 -11.92
CA GLU A 307 0.14 -14.03 -13.32
C GLU A 307 0.63 -12.93 -14.28
N GLU A 308 1.02 -11.76 -13.74
CA GLU A 308 1.53 -10.62 -14.52
C GLU A 308 3.06 -10.61 -14.64
N GLU A 309 3.78 -11.49 -13.93
CA GLU A 309 5.26 -11.60 -13.95
C GLU A 309 5.82 -12.25 -15.21
N GLN A 310 5.01 -12.88 -16.05
CA GLN A 310 5.51 -13.37 -17.32
C GLN A 310 6.01 -12.20 -18.17
N PRO A 311 7.26 -12.24 -18.64
CA PRO A 311 7.84 -11.13 -19.37
C PRO A 311 6.96 -10.82 -20.58
N VAL A 312 6.65 -9.53 -20.74
CA VAL A 312 5.89 -8.97 -21.89
C VAL A 312 6.41 -9.47 -23.25
N LYS A 313 7.61 -10.07 -23.30
CA LYS A 313 8.18 -10.70 -24.49
C LYS A 313 7.45 -11.97 -24.92
N GLU A 314 6.87 -12.75 -24.02
CA GLU A 314 6.14 -13.98 -24.41
C GLU A 314 4.70 -13.72 -24.79
N ARG A 315 4.04 -12.68 -24.25
CA ARG A 315 2.73 -12.23 -24.73
C ARG A 315 2.79 -11.53 -26.09
N ARG A 316 3.97 -11.09 -26.55
CA ARG A 316 4.17 -10.48 -27.87
C ARG A 316 4.15 -11.48 -29.04
N ALA A 317 4.21 -12.77 -28.79
CA ALA A 317 4.36 -13.77 -29.84
C ALA A 317 3.06 -14.19 -30.53
N GLU A 318 1.88 -13.84 -30.03
CA GLU A 318 0.61 -14.41 -30.53
C GLU A 318 -0.48 -13.41 -30.98
N GLN A 319 -0.26 -12.12 -31.01
CA GLN A 319 -1.18 -11.23 -31.76
C GLN A 319 -0.82 -11.30 -33.24
N THR A 320 -1.29 -12.34 -33.87
CA THR A 320 -1.10 -12.63 -35.29
C THR A 320 -1.67 -11.48 -36.13
N ALA A 321 -0.82 -10.86 -36.95
CA ALA A 321 -1.27 -9.91 -37.93
C ALA A 321 -2.25 -10.61 -38.88
N VAL A 322 -3.53 -10.21 -38.88
CA VAL A 322 -4.56 -10.82 -39.73
C VAL A 322 -4.66 -10.05 -41.04
N CYS A 323 -4.47 -10.73 -42.16
CA CYS A 323 -4.63 -10.13 -43.50
C CYS A 323 -6.10 -9.84 -43.76
N LEU A 324 -6.41 -8.62 -44.19
CA LEU A 324 -7.79 -8.22 -44.55
C LEU A 324 -8.18 -8.81 -45.91
N THR A 325 -9.34 -9.39 -45.95
CA THR A 325 -9.95 -9.85 -47.21
C THR A 325 -10.50 -8.62 -47.98
N ILE A 326 -9.97 -8.34 -49.15
CA ILE A 326 -10.33 -7.18 -49.97
C ILE A 326 -10.64 -7.61 -51.41
N PRO A 327 -11.88 -7.45 -51.90
CA PRO A 327 -13.08 -7.10 -51.13
C PRO A 327 -13.58 -8.25 -50.25
N GLY A 328 -14.21 -7.94 -49.12
CA GLY A 328 -14.75 -8.96 -48.23
C GLY A 328 -14.85 -8.52 -46.75
N THR A 329 -15.12 -9.48 -45.87
CA THR A 329 -15.27 -9.26 -44.46
C THR A 329 -14.27 -10.14 -43.69
N THR A 330 -13.56 -9.53 -42.79
CA THR A 330 -12.63 -10.20 -41.84
C THR A 330 -13.18 -10.07 -40.44
N VAL A 331 -13.34 -11.18 -39.73
CA VAL A 331 -13.83 -11.23 -38.34
C VAL A 331 -12.65 -11.50 -37.41
N LEU A 332 -12.57 -10.75 -36.36
CA LEU A 332 -11.52 -10.81 -35.32
C LEU A 332 -12.16 -11.10 -33.96
N PRO A 333 -12.43 -12.37 -33.62
CA PRO A 333 -13.16 -12.72 -32.40
C PRO A 333 -12.46 -12.26 -31.12
N GLU A 334 -11.14 -12.37 -31.05
CA GLU A 334 -10.34 -11.99 -29.90
C GLU A 334 -10.35 -10.48 -29.60
N GLN A 335 -10.52 -9.65 -30.64
CA GLN A 335 -10.59 -8.21 -30.51
C GLN A 335 -12.04 -7.69 -30.53
N ASN A 336 -13.00 -8.59 -30.65
CA ASN A 336 -14.43 -8.29 -30.79
C ASN A 336 -14.72 -7.29 -31.92
N LEU A 337 -14.00 -7.42 -33.06
CA LEU A 337 -14.08 -6.55 -34.21
C LEU A 337 -14.48 -7.30 -35.50
N LYS A 338 -15.25 -6.62 -36.32
CA LYS A 338 -15.58 -7.05 -37.68
C LYS A 338 -15.18 -5.94 -38.65
N VAL A 339 -14.34 -6.26 -39.63
CA VAL A 339 -13.83 -5.32 -40.61
C VAL A 339 -14.39 -5.70 -42.00
N THR A 340 -15.12 -4.79 -42.64
CA THR A 340 -15.68 -4.98 -43.98
C THR A 340 -15.00 -4.05 -44.97
N CYS A 341 -14.43 -4.61 -46.01
CA CYS A 341 -13.72 -3.90 -47.07
C CYS A 341 -14.51 -3.98 -48.39
N ARG A 342 -14.77 -2.83 -49.02
CA ARG A 342 -15.45 -2.73 -50.32
C ARG A 342 -14.61 -1.92 -51.28
N ILE A 343 -14.55 -2.32 -52.54
CA ILE A 343 -13.92 -1.54 -53.61
C ILE A 343 -15.02 -0.83 -54.37
N LEU A 344 -14.90 0.50 -54.49
CA LEU A 344 -15.83 1.36 -55.23
C LEU A 344 -15.08 1.99 -56.39
N GLU A 345 -15.67 2.00 -57.57
CA GLU A 345 -15.13 2.77 -58.70
C GLU A 345 -15.49 4.25 -58.54
N LYS A 346 -14.54 5.13 -58.70
CA LYS A 346 -14.76 6.58 -58.65
C LYS A 346 -15.39 7.01 -59.95
N ASN A 347 -16.70 7.32 -59.91
CA ASN A 347 -17.38 7.84 -61.10
C ASN A 347 -16.99 9.31 -61.34
N PRO A 348 -16.37 9.70 -62.49
CA PRO A 348 -15.88 11.06 -62.71
C PRO A 348 -16.98 12.12 -62.77
N LEU A 349 -18.26 11.73 -62.80
CA LEU A 349 -19.39 12.65 -62.89
C LEU A 349 -20.10 13.03 -61.60
N SER A 350 -19.63 12.53 -60.44
CA SER A 350 -20.17 12.91 -59.14
C SER A 350 -19.24 13.90 -58.42
N GLU A 351 -19.22 15.15 -58.81
CA GLU A 351 -18.78 16.26 -57.99
C GLU A 351 -19.75 16.32 -56.77
N GLY A 352 -19.30 15.88 -55.60
CA GLY A 352 -20.10 15.98 -54.37
C GLY A 352 -20.33 14.72 -53.60
N THR A 353 -19.57 13.64 -53.80
CA THR A 353 -19.63 12.48 -52.90
C THR A 353 -19.07 12.85 -51.56
N ASP A 354 -19.93 13.10 -50.57
CA ASP A 354 -19.54 13.35 -49.17
C ASP A 354 -18.72 12.17 -48.68
N ILE A 355 -17.42 12.42 -48.41
CA ILE A 355 -16.53 11.43 -47.83
C ILE A 355 -16.98 11.19 -46.38
N PRO A 356 -17.38 9.97 -46.00
CA PRO A 356 -17.86 9.71 -44.65
C PRO A 356 -16.79 10.05 -43.63
N GLN A 357 -17.03 11.04 -42.79
CA GLN A 357 -16.14 11.41 -41.66
C GLN A 357 -16.45 10.65 -40.38
N LYS A 358 -17.02 9.45 -40.49
CA LYS A 358 -17.32 8.62 -39.32
C LYS A 358 -16.05 8.06 -38.72
N THR A 359 -16.04 7.93 -37.41
CA THR A 359 -14.87 7.45 -36.61
C THR A 359 -14.44 6.04 -37.04
N TYR A 360 -15.37 5.20 -37.45
CA TYR A 360 -15.15 3.79 -37.78
C TYR A 360 -15.40 3.45 -39.26
N THR A 361 -15.56 4.45 -40.14
CA THR A 361 -15.65 4.27 -41.59
C THR A 361 -14.69 5.24 -42.27
N LYS A 362 -13.79 4.73 -43.10
CA LYS A 362 -12.83 5.54 -43.87
C LYS A 362 -12.70 5.05 -45.30
N TRP A 363 -12.40 5.99 -46.19
CA TRP A 363 -12.15 5.75 -47.60
C TRP A 363 -10.67 6.03 -47.92
N PHE A 364 -10.06 5.11 -48.65
CA PHE A 364 -8.64 5.14 -49.00
C PHE A 364 -8.45 5.01 -50.51
N ASP A 365 -7.40 5.59 -51.06
CA ASP A 365 -6.94 5.38 -52.41
C ASP A 365 -6.44 3.94 -52.56
N TYR A 366 -7.21 3.10 -53.25
CA TYR A 366 -6.88 1.68 -53.44
C TYR A 366 -5.72 1.49 -54.42
N ASP A 367 -5.54 2.42 -55.38
CA ASP A 367 -4.52 2.31 -56.42
C ASP A 367 -3.07 2.48 -55.88
N ILE A 368 -2.95 3.06 -54.72
CA ILE A 368 -1.66 3.25 -54.00
C ILE A 368 -1.28 2.02 -53.16
N ILE A 369 -2.24 1.19 -52.76
CA ILE A 369 -2.00 0.02 -51.94
C ILE A 369 -1.41 -1.09 -52.80
N LYS A 370 -0.14 -1.48 -52.45
CA LYS A 370 0.64 -2.46 -53.25
C LYS A 370 0.76 -3.81 -52.55
N LYS A 371 0.51 -3.88 -51.26
CA LYS A 371 0.66 -5.11 -50.44
C LYS A 371 -0.63 -5.42 -49.68
N CYS A 372 -0.71 -6.65 -49.18
CA CYS A 372 -1.81 -7.04 -48.30
C CYS A 372 -1.90 -6.11 -47.08
N LEU A 373 -3.12 -5.65 -46.78
CA LEU A 373 -3.39 -4.88 -45.56
C LEU A 373 -3.61 -5.84 -44.40
N HIS A 374 -2.95 -5.54 -43.28
CA HIS A 374 -3.09 -6.33 -42.06
C HIS A 374 -3.71 -5.48 -40.97
N ILE A 375 -4.61 -6.08 -40.21
CA ILE A 375 -5.03 -5.53 -38.94
C ILE A 375 -4.21 -6.17 -37.83
N ARG A 376 -3.59 -5.35 -37.01
CA ARG A 376 -2.69 -5.75 -35.90
C ARG A 376 -2.46 -4.61 -34.93
N THR A 377 -1.83 -4.86 -33.82
CA THR A 377 -1.29 -3.81 -32.93
C THR A 377 0.07 -3.31 -33.42
N ARG A 378 0.63 -2.31 -32.75
CA ARG A 378 1.89 -1.67 -33.14
C ARG A 378 3.09 -2.64 -33.14
N GLN A 379 4.01 -2.42 -34.06
CA GLN A 379 5.27 -3.14 -34.15
C GLN A 379 6.46 -2.17 -34.17
N SER A 380 7.66 -2.70 -33.89
CA SER A 380 8.88 -1.91 -34.00
C SER A 380 9.12 -1.49 -35.46
N GLY A 381 9.43 -0.22 -35.68
CA GLY A 381 9.67 0.33 -37.02
C GLY A 381 8.43 0.91 -37.69
N ASP A 382 7.25 0.85 -37.08
CA ASP A 382 6.02 1.45 -37.65
C ASP A 382 6.12 2.97 -37.76
N TRP A 383 5.57 3.47 -38.87
CA TRP A 383 5.51 4.89 -39.19
C TRP A 383 4.24 5.27 -39.95
N ILE A 384 3.83 6.52 -39.81
CA ILE A 384 2.66 7.08 -40.47
C ILE A 384 3.06 8.34 -41.25
N THR A 385 2.36 8.61 -42.37
CA THR A 385 2.47 9.89 -43.08
C THR A 385 1.52 10.90 -42.45
N VAL A 386 2.03 12.08 -42.08
CA VAL A 386 1.26 13.06 -41.28
C VAL A 386 0.67 14.21 -42.11
N ASP A 387 1.21 14.48 -43.29
CA ASP A 387 0.77 15.57 -44.17
C ASP A 387 0.73 15.20 -45.67
N GLY A 388 0.21 16.11 -46.48
CA GLY A 388 0.17 15.94 -47.96
C GLY A 388 1.53 15.99 -48.63
N ALA A 389 2.56 16.49 -47.99
CA ALA A 389 3.95 16.52 -48.47
C ALA A 389 4.68 15.17 -48.30
N GLY A 390 4.04 14.20 -47.61
CA GLY A 390 4.56 12.85 -47.43
C GLY A 390 5.57 12.70 -46.27
N HIS A 391 5.63 13.65 -45.33
CA HIS A 391 6.51 13.55 -44.19
C HIS A 391 6.14 12.34 -43.32
N ARG A 392 7.18 11.56 -42.97
CA ARG A 392 7.06 10.34 -42.18
C ARG A 392 7.30 10.64 -40.71
N GLN A 393 6.43 10.14 -39.84
CA GLN A 393 6.60 10.20 -38.40
C GLN A 393 6.60 8.78 -37.84
N LYS A 394 7.56 8.47 -36.94
CA LYS A 394 7.55 7.18 -36.22
C LYS A 394 6.24 7.08 -35.40
N LEU A 395 5.56 5.95 -35.45
CA LEU A 395 4.31 5.75 -34.74
C LEU A 395 4.45 5.96 -33.23
N LYS A 396 5.60 5.54 -32.65
CA LYS A 396 5.92 5.81 -31.23
C LYS A 396 5.90 7.31 -30.92
N SER A 397 6.49 8.14 -31.76
CA SER A 397 6.54 9.60 -31.56
C SER A 397 5.16 10.22 -31.75
N TRP A 398 4.37 9.71 -32.71
CA TRP A 398 3.01 10.16 -32.92
C TRP A 398 2.14 9.91 -31.67
N PHE A 399 2.16 8.70 -31.09
CA PHE A 399 1.42 8.38 -29.86
C PHE A 399 1.83 9.27 -28.67
N VAL A 400 3.12 9.66 -28.58
CA VAL A 400 3.59 10.58 -27.54
C VAL A 400 3.03 11.98 -27.75
N ASN A 401 3.03 12.48 -28.99
CA ASN A 401 2.53 13.81 -29.32
C ASN A 401 1.02 13.94 -29.07
N GLU A 402 0.27 12.89 -29.35
CA GLU A 402 -1.18 12.79 -29.06
C GLU A 402 -1.49 12.46 -27.59
N LYS A 403 -0.47 12.39 -26.70
CA LYS A 403 -0.60 12.12 -25.26
C LYS A 403 -1.36 10.82 -24.95
N ILE A 404 -1.28 9.81 -25.83
CA ILE A 404 -1.96 8.52 -25.63
C ILE A 404 -1.21 7.74 -24.53
N PRO A 405 -1.90 7.26 -23.47
CA PRO A 405 -1.30 6.47 -22.40
C PRO A 405 -0.59 5.22 -22.92
N TYR A 406 0.55 4.85 -22.30
CA TYR A 406 1.40 3.76 -22.80
C TYR A 406 0.63 2.42 -22.99
N LYS A 407 -0.24 2.06 -22.03
CA LYS A 407 -1.06 0.83 -22.13
C LYS A 407 -1.98 0.83 -23.36
N GLN A 408 -2.67 1.94 -23.60
CA GLN A 408 -3.57 2.05 -24.75
C GLN A 408 -2.84 1.93 -26.08
N ARG A 409 -1.55 2.35 -26.14
CA ARG A 409 -0.75 2.25 -27.37
C ARG A 409 -0.52 0.80 -27.83
N GLU A 410 -0.48 -0.13 -26.90
CA GLU A 410 -0.29 -1.56 -27.16
C GLU A 410 -1.59 -2.24 -27.62
N GLU A 411 -2.74 -1.65 -27.30
CA GLU A 411 -4.06 -2.23 -27.53
C GLU A 411 -4.77 -1.63 -28.77
N ILE A 412 -4.34 -0.44 -29.22
CA ILE A 412 -4.98 0.23 -30.38
C ILE A 412 -4.78 -0.60 -31.63
N PRO A 413 -5.88 -1.05 -32.29
CA PRO A 413 -5.77 -1.74 -33.55
C PRO A 413 -5.34 -0.79 -34.67
N LEU A 414 -4.49 -1.27 -35.55
CA LEU A 414 -3.94 -0.55 -36.70
C LEU A 414 -4.21 -1.31 -37.97
N ILE A 415 -4.56 -0.61 -39.06
CA ILE A 415 -4.49 -1.16 -40.37
C ILE A 415 -3.17 -0.71 -41.00
N ALA A 416 -2.35 -1.65 -41.45
CA ALA A 416 -1.00 -1.41 -41.92
C ALA A 416 -0.70 -2.16 -43.23
N GLU A 417 0.11 -1.53 -44.06
CA GLU A 417 0.76 -2.10 -45.23
C GLU A 417 2.26 -2.30 -44.87
N GLY A 418 2.62 -3.49 -44.38
CA GLY A 418 3.92 -3.71 -43.75
C GLY A 418 4.11 -2.82 -42.53
N ASN A 419 5.16 -2.02 -42.50
CA ASN A 419 5.44 -1.07 -41.40
C ASN A 419 4.81 0.32 -41.62
N ARG A 420 4.15 0.56 -42.77
CA ARG A 420 3.46 1.80 -43.07
C ARG A 420 2.02 1.74 -42.57
N ILE A 421 1.67 2.65 -41.68
CA ILE A 421 0.31 2.70 -41.10
C ILE A 421 -0.65 3.39 -42.06
N VAL A 422 -1.68 2.68 -42.42
CA VAL A 422 -2.81 3.17 -43.27
C VAL A 422 -3.83 3.88 -42.40
N TRP A 423 -4.17 3.27 -41.24
CA TRP A 423 -5.16 3.82 -40.33
C TRP A 423 -4.92 3.40 -38.89
N ILE A 424 -4.91 4.36 -37.99
CA ILE A 424 -4.95 4.17 -36.53
C ILE A 424 -6.43 4.22 -36.14
N LEU A 425 -7.06 3.09 -35.84
CA LEU A 425 -8.48 3.00 -35.57
C LEU A 425 -8.92 3.96 -34.47
N GLY A 426 -9.98 4.69 -34.69
CA GLY A 426 -10.49 5.69 -33.75
C GLY A 426 -9.73 7.03 -33.75
N TYR A 427 -8.60 7.12 -34.46
CA TYR A 427 -7.73 8.31 -34.43
C TYR A 427 -7.51 8.87 -35.86
N ARG A 428 -6.47 8.44 -36.53
CA ARG A 428 -5.97 9.11 -37.75
C ARG A 428 -5.67 8.12 -38.86
N MET A 429 -5.98 8.54 -40.11
CA MET A 429 -5.50 7.86 -41.32
C MET A 429 -4.17 8.46 -41.79
N GLY A 430 -3.32 7.64 -42.40
CA GLY A 430 -2.11 8.09 -43.06
C GLY A 430 -2.44 8.97 -44.26
N SER A 431 -1.86 10.18 -44.30
CA SER A 431 -2.19 11.18 -45.35
C SER A 431 -1.89 10.70 -46.77
N ALA A 432 -0.90 9.82 -46.92
CA ALA A 432 -0.56 9.26 -48.23
C ALA A 432 -1.64 8.36 -48.85
N TYR A 433 -2.63 7.90 -48.06
CA TYR A 433 -3.69 7.04 -48.54
C TYR A 433 -5.00 7.81 -48.78
N ARG A 434 -4.95 9.15 -48.78
CA ARG A 434 -6.10 9.99 -49.04
C ARG A 434 -6.46 9.90 -50.53
N ILE A 435 -7.75 9.96 -50.79
CA ILE A 435 -8.30 10.03 -52.14
C ILE A 435 -7.83 11.33 -52.80
N SER A 436 -7.34 11.25 -54.02
CA SER A 436 -6.92 12.37 -54.86
C SER A 436 -7.74 12.46 -56.19
N SER A 437 -7.47 13.46 -57.01
CA SER A 437 -8.06 13.56 -58.34
C SER A 437 -7.70 12.38 -59.27
N GLU A 438 -6.54 11.76 -59.02
CA GLU A 438 -6.01 10.64 -59.83
C GLU A 438 -6.52 9.26 -59.41
N THR A 439 -7.16 9.14 -58.22
CA THR A 439 -7.69 7.90 -57.69
C THR A 439 -8.81 7.36 -58.59
N LYS A 440 -8.66 6.13 -59.05
CA LYS A 440 -9.68 5.42 -59.88
C LYS A 440 -10.54 4.50 -59.04
N ARG A 441 -9.94 3.80 -58.07
CA ARG A 441 -10.61 2.86 -57.16
C ARG A 441 -10.47 3.29 -55.72
N ILE A 442 -11.59 3.24 -55.01
CA ILE A 442 -11.67 3.64 -53.59
C ILE A 442 -11.86 2.38 -52.76
N LEU A 443 -11.03 2.22 -51.75
CA LEU A 443 -11.20 1.20 -50.71
C LEU A 443 -11.97 1.80 -49.54
N GLN A 444 -13.20 1.38 -49.35
CA GLN A 444 -13.99 1.68 -48.16
C GLN A 444 -13.72 0.60 -47.13
N ILE A 445 -13.34 1.02 -45.91
CA ILE A 445 -13.17 0.14 -44.76
C ILE A 445 -14.13 0.56 -43.67
N ASP A 446 -14.99 -0.37 -43.27
CA ASP A 446 -15.94 -0.23 -42.17
C ASP A 446 -15.51 -1.16 -41.03
N VAL A 447 -15.42 -0.63 -39.82
CA VAL A 447 -15.07 -1.38 -38.62
C VAL A 447 -16.22 -1.33 -37.62
N GLU A 448 -16.70 -2.48 -37.20
CA GLU A 448 -17.81 -2.64 -36.28
C GLU A 448 -17.38 -3.46 -35.07
N LYS A 449 -17.83 -3.07 -33.85
CA LYS A 449 -17.71 -3.94 -32.66
C LYS A 449 -18.79 -5.00 -32.73
N MET A 450 -18.41 -6.26 -32.57
CA MET A 450 -19.38 -7.35 -32.45
C MET A 450 -20.08 -7.25 -31.10
N LYS A 451 -21.40 -7.44 -31.06
CA LYS A 451 -22.16 -7.52 -29.80
C LYS A 451 -21.77 -8.79 -29.08
N SER A 452 -21.39 -8.68 -27.78
CA SER A 452 -21.15 -9.85 -26.92
C SER A 452 -22.44 -10.68 -26.81
N THR A 453 -22.30 -12.00 -26.93
CA THR A 453 -23.40 -12.99 -26.99
C THR A 453 -24.14 -13.17 -25.65
N GLU A 454 -23.89 -12.34 -24.62
CA GLU A 454 -24.47 -12.47 -23.27
C GLU A 454 -25.84 -11.79 -23.06
N GLU A 455 -26.32 -10.97 -23.98
CA GLU A 455 -27.65 -10.33 -23.82
C GLU A 455 -28.85 -11.15 -24.35
N LYS A 456 -28.67 -12.42 -24.72
CA LYS A 456 -29.78 -13.27 -25.21
C LYS A 456 -30.29 -14.32 -24.24
N LYS A 457 -30.08 -14.17 -22.91
CA LYS A 457 -30.63 -15.11 -21.92
C LYS A 457 -31.48 -14.49 -20.81
N ASN A 458 -31.96 -13.27 -20.96
CA ASN A 458 -33.02 -12.73 -20.11
C ASN A 458 -33.99 -11.91 -21.00
N GLY A 459 -34.93 -12.62 -21.60
CA GLY A 459 -36.11 -12.12 -22.25
C GLY A 459 -37.22 -13.15 -22.12
#